data_bacb35b2cf29b394a114bfb9306492e1
#
_entry.id   bacb35b2cf29b394a114bfb9306492e1
#
_cell.length_a   1.000
_cell.length_b   1.000
_cell.length_c   1.000
_cell.angle_alpha   90.00
_cell.angle_beta   90.00
_cell.angle_gamma   90.00
#
_symmetry.space_group_name_H-M   'P 1'
#
loop_
_entity.id
_entity.type
_entity.pdbx_description
1 polymer ?
#
loop_
_entity_poly.entity_id
_entity_poly.type
_entity_poly.pdbx_seq_one_letter_code
_entity_poly.pdbx_strand_id
1 'polypeptide(L)'
;MHVFICENTPNGILTGVYDAWELKIQERCSHADIYLVSGQPDNYELFCDYHTVAPSSEKAGKVVSTLNRKLGHDFYETILTAILSIDLSGKKKMDKANAVYQTIVAALYSPKGARVLDSLSNPYICLLYTSPSPRD
;
A
#
# COMPACT_ATOMS: atom_id res chain seq x y z
N MET A 1 2.67 -3.05 -17.12
CA MET A 1 2.27 -3.18 -15.70
C MET A 1 3.45 -3.69 -14.89
N HIS A 2 3.80 -2.97 -13.84
CA HIS A 2 4.85 -3.38 -12.92
C HIS A 2 4.21 -3.96 -11.66
N VAL A 3 4.61 -5.17 -11.29
CA VAL A 3 4.08 -5.84 -10.10
C VAL A 3 5.23 -6.00 -9.10
N PHE A 4 5.05 -5.45 -7.90
CA PHE A 4 6.03 -5.55 -6.83
C PHE A 4 5.59 -6.60 -5.84
N ILE A 5 6.42 -7.62 -5.69
CA ILE A 5 6.16 -8.75 -4.79
C ILE A 5 6.77 -8.41 -3.43
N CYS A 6 5.91 -8.11 -2.46
CA CYS A 6 6.31 -7.68 -1.12
C CYS A 6 6.16 -8.82 -0.12
N GLU A 7 7.05 -8.87 0.86
CA GLU A 7 6.82 -9.71 2.02
C GLU A 7 5.61 -9.18 2.79
N ASN A 8 4.78 -10.06 3.31
CA ASN A 8 3.57 -9.67 4.05
C ASN A 8 3.90 -9.25 5.47
N THR A 9 4.65 -8.18 5.58
CA THR A 9 5.07 -7.57 6.86
C THR A 9 5.07 -6.05 6.68
N PRO A 10 5.04 -5.27 7.77
CA PRO A 10 5.14 -3.81 7.64
C PRO A 10 6.38 -3.37 6.88
N ASN A 11 7.54 -3.93 7.20
CA ASN A 11 8.77 -3.60 6.47
C ASN A 11 8.68 -3.96 5.00
N GLY A 12 8.16 -5.15 4.69
CA GLY A 12 8.06 -5.62 3.30
C GLY A 12 7.14 -4.74 2.47
N ILE A 13 5.95 -4.46 2.97
CA ILE A 13 4.96 -3.68 2.24
C ILE A 13 5.40 -2.22 2.10
N LEU A 14 5.91 -1.62 3.17
CA LEU A 14 6.36 -0.22 3.12
C LEU A 14 7.60 -0.06 2.23
N THR A 15 8.50 -1.05 2.22
CA THR A 15 9.60 -1.06 1.26
C THR A 15 9.08 -1.14 -0.17
N GLY A 16 8.04 -1.95 -0.39
CA GLY A 16 7.39 -2.04 -1.69
C GLY A 16 6.82 -0.71 -2.15
N VAL A 17 6.19 0.03 -1.24
CA VAL A 17 5.71 1.39 -1.53
C VAL A 17 6.86 2.29 -1.96
N TYR A 18 7.98 2.24 -1.25
CA TYR A 18 9.16 3.03 -1.59
C TYR A 18 9.69 2.69 -2.98
N ASP A 19 9.89 1.40 -3.24
CA ASP A 19 10.44 0.93 -4.52
C ASP A 19 9.50 1.26 -5.68
N ALA A 20 8.18 1.12 -5.47
CA ALA A 20 7.20 1.46 -6.49
C ALA A 20 7.21 2.95 -6.82
N TRP A 21 7.30 3.79 -5.80
CA TRP A 21 7.35 5.22 -6.00
C TRP A 21 8.61 5.65 -6.73
N GLU A 22 9.75 5.04 -6.36
CA GLU A 22 11.02 5.30 -7.02
C GLU A 22 10.97 4.93 -8.50
N LEU A 23 10.41 3.77 -8.81
CA LEU A 23 10.25 3.33 -10.20
C LEU A 23 9.35 4.31 -10.97
N LYS A 24 8.26 4.73 -10.37
CA LYS A 24 7.33 5.68 -10.98
C LYS A 24 8.04 6.97 -11.37
N ILE A 25 8.91 7.47 -10.51
CA ILE A 25 9.67 8.69 -10.78
C ILE A 25 10.70 8.44 -11.89
N GLN A 26 11.43 7.33 -11.81
CA GLN A 26 12.50 7.03 -12.76
C GLN A 26 11.97 6.79 -14.18
N GLU A 27 10.89 6.05 -14.30
CA GLU A 27 10.33 5.68 -15.60
C GLU A 27 9.19 6.58 -16.04
N ARG A 28 8.82 7.55 -15.20
CA ARG A 28 7.73 8.49 -15.49
C ARG A 28 6.41 7.80 -15.84
N CYS A 29 6.19 6.62 -15.25
CA CYS A 29 4.93 5.92 -15.44
C CYS A 29 3.87 6.42 -14.47
N SER A 30 2.62 5.98 -14.67
CA SER A 30 1.51 6.32 -13.80
C SER A 30 1.45 5.33 -12.62
N HIS A 31 0.92 5.78 -11.50
CA HIS A 31 0.61 4.86 -10.38
C HIS A 31 -0.36 3.75 -10.81
N ALA A 32 -1.18 4.00 -11.84
CA ALA A 32 -2.07 2.98 -12.38
C ALA A 32 -1.34 1.84 -13.06
N ASP A 33 -0.08 2.04 -13.44
CA ASP A 33 0.77 1.01 -14.05
C ASP A 33 1.53 0.18 -13.03
N ILE A 34 1.26 0.38 -11.75
CA ILE A 34 1.95 -0.26 -10.65
C ILE A 34 0.94 -1.01 -9.77
N TYR A 35 1.29 -2.24 -9.41
CA TYR A 35 0.48 -3.07 -8.53
C TYR A 35 1.39 -3.76 -7.50
N LEU A 36 0.98 -3.75 -6.24
CA LEU A 36 1.72 -4.43 -5.19
C LEU A 36 0.98 -5.69 -4.74
N VAL A 37 1.72 -6.76 -4.48
CA VAL A 37 1.14 -7.99 -3.93
C VAL A 37 1.88 -8.36 -2.65
N SER A 38 1.14 -8.91 -1.68
CA SER A 38 1.70 -9.38 -0.42
C SER A 38 1.91 -10.89 -0.49
N GLY A 39 3.14 -11.29 -0.80
CA GLY A 39 3.48 -12.69 -1.02
C GLY A 39 3.52 -13.02 -2.50
N GLN A 40 3.86 -14.27 -2.82
CA GLN A 40 3.99 -14.70 -4.20
C GLN A 40 2.63 -14.73 -4.89
N PRO A 41 2.53 -14.22 -6.13
CA PRO A 41 1.30 -14.29 -6.88
C PRO A 41 1.00 -15.74 -7.29
N ASP A 42 -0.29 -16.06 -7.41
CA ASP A 42 -0.71 -17.39 -7.83
C ASP A 42 -0.34 -17.66 -9.28
N ASN A 43 -0.43 -16.64 -10.12
CA ASN A 43 -0.11 -16.74 -11.54
C ASN A 43 0.73 -15.56 -11.97
N TYR A 44 1.65 -15.80 -12.90
CA TYR A 44 2.42 -14.73 -13.54
C TYR A 44 1.81 -14.44 -14.90
N GLU A 45 1.42 -13.19 -15.11
CA GLU A 45 0.80 -12.78 -16.36
C GLU A 45 1.86 -12.33 -17.36
N LEU A 46 1.56 -12.54 -18.65
CA LEU A 46 2.39 -11.99 -19.71
C LEU A 46 2.29 -10.47 -19.73
N PHE A 47 3.33 -9.83 -20.20
CA PHE A 47 3.41 -8.36 -20.31
C PHE A 47 3.40 -7.62 -18.97
N CYS A 48 3.64 -8.33 -17.88
CA CYS A 48 3.87 -7.72 -16.58
C CYS A 48 5.33 -7.90 -16.18
N ASP A 49 5.92 -6.85 -15.65
CA ASP A 49 7.28 -6.89 -15.11
C ASP A 49 7.19 -7.11 -13.61
N TYR A 50 7.74 -8.23 -13.16
CA TYR A 50 7.68 -8.59 -11.74
C TYR A 50 8.98 -8.20 -11.06
N HIS A 51 8.84 -7.52 -9.91
CA HIS A 51 9.97 -7.07 -9.11
C HIS A 51 9.84 -7.65 -7.71
N THR A 52 10.85 -8.40 -7.28
CA THR A 52 10.88 -8.90 -5.90
C THR A 52 11.44 -7.82 -4.99
N VAL A 53 10.68 -7.47 -3.96
CA VAL A 53 11.06 -6.42 -3.02
C VAL A 53 11.84 -7.05 -1.86
N ALA A 54 13.06 -6.57 -1.63
CA ALA A 54 13.85 -6.98 -0.48
C ALA A 54 13.51 -6.04 0.68
N PRO A 55 12.95 -6.56 1.80
CA PRO A 55 12.59 -5.70 2.93
C PRO A 55 13.79 -4.88 3.41
N SER A 56 13.58 -3.60 3.63
CA SER A 56 14.61 -2.67 4.07
C SER A 56 14.05 -1.75 5.14
N SER A 57 14.59 -1.84 6.34
CA SER A 57 14.18 -0.96 7.44
C SER A 57 14.43 0.49 7.12
N GLU A 58 15.51 0.79 6.39
CA GLU A 58 15.84 2.15 6.00
C GLU A 58 14.78 2.74 5.06
N LYS A 59 14.44 2.00 4.01
CA LYS A 59 13.42 2.44 3.04
C LYS A 59 12.05 2.54 3.69
N ALA A 60 11.67 1.54 4.47
CA ALA A 60 10.40 1.56 5.20
C ALA A 60 10.34 2.74 6.17
N GLY A 61 11.45 3.03 6.85
CA GLY A 61 11.52 4.17 7.77
C GLY A 61 11.33 5.51 7.06
N LYS A 62 11.81 5.64 5.84
CA LYS A 62 11.59 6.86 5.04
C LYS A 62 10.11 7.04 4.70
N VAL A 63 9.41 5.96 4.37
CA VAL A 63 7.98 6.01 4.12
C VAL A 63 7.24 6.41 5.39
N VAL A 64 7.53 5.77 6.51
CA VAL A 64 6.90 6.08 7.80
C VAL A 64 7.09 7.55 8.16
N SER A 65 8.31 8.05 8.02
CA SER A 65 8.63 9.45 8.30
C SER A 65 7.81 10.39 7.43
N THR A 66 7.68 10.08 6.16
CA THR A 66 6.90 10.90 5.22
C THR A 66 5.41 10.88 5.59
N LEU A 67 4.86 9.71 5.93
CA LEU A 67 3.45 9.60 6.31
C LEU A 67 3.17 10.40 7.59
N ASN A 68 4.02 10.28 8.60
CA ASN A 68 3.85 11.01 9.84
C ASN A 68 3.94 12.53 9.63
N ARG A 69 4.88 12.95 8.80
CA ARG A 69 5.11 14.37 8.55
C ARG A 69 4.00 15.01 7.72
N LYS A 70 3.54 14.31 6.69
CA LYS A 70 2.57 14.88 5.73
C LYS A 70 1.13 14.58 6.06
N LEU A 71 0.85 13.43 6.66
CA LEU A 71 -0.52 12.96 6.86
C LEU A 71 -0.86 12.74 8.33
N GLY A 72 0.13 12.73 9.20
CA GLY A 72 -0.07 12.58 10.64
C GLY A 72 0.02 11.15 11.12
N HIS A 73 0.26 11.01 12.42
CA HIS A 73 0.49 9.72 13.05
C HIS A 73 -0.73 8.82 13.00
N ASP A 74 -1.94 9.39 13.11
CA ASP A 74 -3.17 8.60 13.05
C ASP A 74 -3.34 7.91 11.70
N PHE A 75 -2.97 8.59 10.61
CA PHE A 75 -3.00 7.98 9.29
C PHE A 75 -2.04 6.80 9.23
N TYR A 76 -0.81 6.99 9.71
CA TYR A 76 0.17 5.92 9.73
C TYR A 76 -0.32 4.72 10.56
N GLU A 77 -0.91 4.97 11.73
CA GLU A 77 -1.44 3.89 12.56
C GLU A 77 -2.53 3.11 11.86
N THR A 78 -3.40 3.79 11.12
CA THR A 78 -4.44 3.13 10.33
C THR A 78 -3.83 2.25 9.26
N ILE A 79 -2.83 2.74 8.56
CA ILE A 79 -2.12 1.96 7.55
C ILE A 79 -1.44 0.75 8.19
N LEU A 80 -0.79 0.94 9.32
CA LEU A 80 -0.12 -0.16 10.03
C LEU A 80 -1.12 -1.22 10.47
N THR A 81 -2.26 -0.81 11.00
CA THR A 81 -3.34 -1.72 11.40
C THR A 81 -3.82 -2.55 10.21
N ALA A 82 -3.99 -1.90 9.06
CA ALA A 82 -4.40 -2.59 7.84
C ALA A 82 -3.36 -3.62 7.39
N ILE A 83 -2.08 -3.27 7.48
CA ILE A 83 -1.01 -4.18 7.11
C ILE A 83 -1.01 -5.42 8.01
N LEU A 84 -1.24 -5.22 9.30
CA LEU A 84 -1.20 -6.30 10.29
C LEU A 84 -2.48 -7.13 10.33
N SER A 85 -3.54 -6.67 9.67
CA SER A 85 -4.82 -7.36 9.71
C SER A 85 -4.82 -8.59 8.82
N ILE A 86 -5.70 -9.52 9.15
CA ILE A 86 -5.92 -10.73 8.37
C ILE A 86 -7.15 -10.50 7.51
N ASP A 87 -7.05 -10.82 6.23
CA ASP A 87 -8.20 -10.76 5.35
C ASP A 87 -9.08 -11.97 5.58
N LEU A 88 -10.18 -11.76 6.28
CA LEU A 88 -11.10 -12.83 6.64
C LEU A 88 -12.21 -13.04 5.62
N SER A 89 -12.33 -12.17 4.63
CA SER A 89 -13.47 -12.20 3.73
C SER A 89 -13.38 -13.32 2.68
N GLY A 90 -12.17 -13.74 2.34
CA GLY A 90 -11.97 -14.70 1.27
C GLY A 90 -12.38 -14.20 -0.11
N LYS A 91 -12.90 -12.99 -0.20
CA LYS A 91 -13.35 -12.38 -1.45
C LYS A 91 -12.56 -11.12 -1.73
N LYS A 92 -11.28 -11.24 -1.65
CA LYS A 92 -10.36 -10.16 -1.90
C LYS A 92 -10.52 -9.63 -3.33
N LYS A 93 -10.90 -8.37 -3.46
CA LYS A 93 -10.93 -7.71 -4.76
C LYS A 93 -9.60 -7.07 -5.09
N MET A 94 -8.78 -6.85 -4.09
CA MET A 94 -7.49 -6.19 -4.23
C MET A 94 -6.56 -6.70 -3.15
N ASP A 95 -5.31 -6.91 -3.52
CA ASP A 95 -4.30 -7.32 -2.54
C ASP A 95 -4.09 -6.21 -1.50
N LYS A 96 -3.86 -6.61 -0.26
CA LYS A 96 -3.65 -5.70 0.86
C LYS A 96 -2.52 -4.71 0.59
N ALA A 97 -1.40 -5.18 0.05
CA ALA A 97 -0.27 -4.30 -0.26
C ALA A 97 -0.66 -3.24 -1.28
N ASN A 98 -1.41 -3.62 -2.31
CA ASN A 98 -1.86 -2.67 -3.31
C ASN A 98 -2.88 -1.69 -2.72
N ALA A 99 -3.76 -2.14 -1.85
CA ALA A 99 -4.72 -1.26 -1.18
C ALA A 99 -3.98 -0.20 -0.35
N VAL A 100 -2.95 -0.61 0.38
CA VAL A 100 -2.12 0.32 1.15
C VAL A 100 -1.46 1.33 0.23
N TYR A 101 -0.84 0.86 -0.86
CA TYR A 101 -0.17 1.74 -1.81
C TYR A 101 -1.14 2.76 -2.40
N GLN A 102 -2.29 2.32 -2.88
CA GLN A 102 -3.27 3.20 -3.51
C GLN A 102 -3.86 4.21 -2.51
N THR A 103 -4.05 3.78 -1.26
CA THR A 103 -4.54 4.69 -0.22
C THR A 103 -3.52 5.78 0.10
N ILE A 104 -2.24 5.43 0.18
CA ILE A 104 -1.16 6.40 0.40
C ILE A 104 -1.09 7.38 -0.78
N VAL A 105 -1.16 6.88 -2.01
CA VAL A 105 -1.16 7.73 -3.21
C VAL A 105 -2.35 8.70 -3.16
N ALA A 106 -3.54 8.20 -2.88
CA ALA A 106 -4.73 9.02 -2.82
C ALA A 106 -4.59 10.13 -1.77
N ALA A 107 -4.08 9.79 -0.59
CA ALA A 107 -3.93 10.76 0.50
C ALA A 107 -2.90 11.83 0.17
N LEU A 108 -1.77 11.45 -0.46
CA LEU A 108 -0.72 12.41 -0.79
C LEU A 108 -1.09 13.34 -1.92
N TYR A 109 -1.92 12.90 -2.86
CA TYR A 109 -2.33 13.73 -3.99
C TYR A 109 -3.68 14.42 -3.80
N SER A 110 -4.47 14.01 -2.81
CA SER A 110 -5.76 14.61 -2.57
C SER A 110 -5.63 15.87 -1.71
N PRO A 111 -6.40 16.94 -2.01
CA PRO A 111 -6.49 18.08 -1.11
C PRO A 111 -7.03 17.71 0.27
N LYS A 112 -7.72 16.58 0.39
CA LYS A 112 -8.22 16.09 1.66
C LYS A 112 -7.13 15.48 2.54
N GLY A 113 -6.00 15.08 1.97
CA GLY A 113 -4.91 14.47 2.71
C GLY A 113 -5.38 13.24 3.48
N ALA A 114 -5.04 13.17 4.78
CA ALA A 114 -5.43 12.05 5.64
C ALA A 114 -6.94 11.85 5.73
N ARG A 115 -7.73 12.88 5.46
CA ARG A 115 -9.19 12.79 5.53
C ARG A 115 -9.78 11.91 4.44
N VAL A 116 -8.99 11.48 3.50
CA VAL A 116 -9.38 10.46 2.52
C VAL A 116 -9.92 9.21 3.22
N LEU A 117 -9.43 8.91 4.42
CA LEU A 117 -9.88 7.76 5.19
C LEU A 117 -11.35 7.88 5.65
N ASP A 118 -11.91 9.08 5.63
CA ASP A 118 -13.30 9.30 6.01
C ASP A 118 -14.27 9.04 4.86
N SER A 119 -13.76 8.80 3.66
CA SER A 119 -14.60 8.62 2.48
C SER A 119 -14.90 7.14 2.25
N LEU A 120 -16.08 6.72 2.63
CA LEU A 120 -16.51 5.33 2.45
C LEU A 120 -16.78 4.96 1.01
N SER A 121 -16.83 5.95 0.11
CA SER A 121 -17.01 5.69 -1.31
C SER A 121 -15.72 5.24 -2.01
N ASN A 122 -14.58 5.41 -1.36
CA ASN A 122 -13.30 4.99 -1.91
C ASN A 122 -13.11 3.48 -1.69
N PRO A 123 -12.99 2.67 -2.76
CA PRO A 123 -12.88 1.22 -2.59
C PRO A 123 -11.64 0.77 -1.82
N TYR A 124 -10.56 1.53 -1.89
CA TYR A 124 -9.35 1.17 -1.16
C TYR A 124 -9.54 1.35 0.34
N ILE A 125 -10.22 2.41 0.73
CA ILE A 125 -10.51 2.68 2.14
C ILE A 125 -11.51 1.67 2.68
N CYS A 126 -12.54 1.32 1.90
CA CYS A 126 -13.48 0.29 2.29
C CYS A 126 -12.78 -1.04 2.56
N LEU A 127 -11.79 -1.38 1.73
CA LEU A 127 -11.03 -2.60 1.92
C LEU A 127 -10.25 -2.59 3.24
N LEU A 128 -9.66 -1.44 3.59
CA LEU A 128 -8.92 -1.30 4.85
C LEU A 128 -9.86 -1.35 6.06
N TYR A 129 -11.04 -0.76 5.95
CA TYR A 129 -12.00 -0.72 7.05
C TYR A 129 -12.75 -2.04 7.27
N THR A 130 -12.72 -2.95 6.31
CA THR A 130 -13.31 -4.28 6.52
C THR A 130 -12.47 -5.16 7.41
N SER A 131 -11.23 -4.76 7.67
CA SER A 131 -10.34 -5.51 8.54
C SER A 131 -10.68 -5.23 10.00
N PRO A 132 -10.56 -6.24 10.90
CA PRO A 132 -10.77 -6.01 12.33
C PRO A 132 -9.82 -4.92 12.83
N SER A 133 -10.37 -4.00 13.59
CA SER A 133 -9.57 -2.91 14.15
C SER A 133 -9.54 -3.01 15.66
N PRO A 134 -8.37 -2.86 16.29
CA PRO A 134 -8.28 -2.84 17.74
C PRO A 134 -8.78 -1.54 18.38
N ARG A 135 -9.27 -0.62 17.57
CA ARG A 135 -9.69 0.70 18.03
C ARG A 135 -11.10 0.75 18.60
N ASP A 136 -11.81 -0.31 18.53
CA ASP A 136 -13.18 -0.38 19.06
C ASP A 136 -13.24 -0.39 20.59
#